data_a2cecd9b52aa43ca4be4475ec6a7c8cf
#
_entry.id   a2cecd9b52aa43ca4be4475ec6a7c8cf
#
_cell.length_a   1.000
_cell.length_b   1.000
_cell.length_c   1.000
_cell.angle_alpha   90.00
_cell.angle_beta   90.00
_cell.angle_gamma   90.00
#
_symmetry.space_group_name_H-M   'P 1'
#
loop_
_entity.id
_entity.type
_entity.pdbx_description
1 polymer ?
#
loop_
_entity_poly.entity_id
_entity_poly.type
_entity_poly.pdbx_seq_one_letter_code
_entity_poly.pdbx_strand_id
1 'polypeptide(L)'
;MLEFIKNSLRISGNDFDEEISSLIKAAKEDLRTSGIASTYLSDTNNNLVKNAIMNYCKAEFGFDNPDSEKFRRAYDNLKAKLAIVQNG
;
A
#
# COMPACT_ATOMS: atom_id res chain seq x y z
N MET A 1 -2.28 -8.94 5.87
CA MET A 1 -2.02 -7.55 5.38
C MET A 1 -2.63 -6.48 6.28
N LEU A 2 -3.88 -6.67 6.71
CA LEU A 2 -4.53 -5.68 7.56
C LEU A 2 -3.73 -5.36 8.83
N GLU A 3 -3.27 -6.37 9.54
CA GLU A 3 -2.51 -6.17 10.78
C GLU A 3 -1.19 -5.46 10.53
N PHE A 4 -0.51 -5.78 9.44
CA PHE A 4 0.72 -5.09 9.08
C PHE A 4 0.47 -3.60 8.85
N ILE A 5 -0.59 -3.26 8.14
CA ILE A 5 -0.93 -1.86 7.87
C ILE A 5 -1.35 -1.15 9.15
N LYS A 6 -2.18 -1.79 9.98
CA LYS A 6 -2.61 -1.21 11.25
C LYS A 6 -1.40 -0.87 12.13
N ASN A 7 -0.43 -1.79 12.21
CA ASN A 7 0.78 -1.55 12.97
C ASN A 7 1.58 -0.40 12.40
N SER A 8 1.66 -0.30 11.08
CA SER A 8 2.37 0.79 10.40
C SER A 8 1.71 2.15 10.66
N LEU A 9 0.38 2.18 10.78
CA LEU A 9 -0.38 3.38 11.08
C LEU A 9 -0.48 3.65 12.58
N ARG A 10 0.02 2.74 13.41
CA ARG A 10 -0.04 2.81 14.86
C ARG A 10 -1.47 2.84 15.38
N ILE A 11 -2.32 2.03 14.78
CA ILE A 11 -3.73 1.91 15.16
C ILE A 11 -3.94 0.60 15.90
N SER A 12 -4.56 0.69 17.07
CA SER A 12 -5.04 -0.48 17.81
C SER A 12 -6.56 -0.45 17.83
N GLY A 13 -7.18 -1.62 17.96
CA GLY A 13 -8.62 -1.72 17.93
C GLY A 13 -9.14 -1.88 16.52
N ASN A 14 -10.46 -1.94 16.38
CA ASN A 14 -11.10 -2.33 15.12
C ASN A 14 -11.96 -1.25 14.47
N ASP A 15 -11.93 -0.02 15.02
CA ASP A 15 -12.82 1.05 14.56
C ASP A 15 -12.56 1.46 13.12
N PHE A 16 -11.34 1.30 12.63
CA PHE A 16 -10.95 1.72 11.29
C PHE A 16 -10.67 0.55 10.35
N ASP A 17 -10.97 -0.67 10.77
CA ASP A 17 -10.63 -1.86 9.97
C ASP A 17 -11.26 -1.81 8.58
N GLU A 18 -12.50 -1.39 8.48
CA GLU A 18 -13.21 -1.32 7.20
C GLU A 18 -12.58 -0.29 6.26
N GLU A 19 -12.27 0.88 6.80
CA GLU A 19 -11.63 1.95 6.04
C GLU A 19 -10.24 1.51 5.57
N ILE A 20 -9.45 0.92 6.46
CA ILE A 20 -8.11 0.46 6.13
C ILE A 20 -8.16 -0.67 5.09
N SER A 21 -9.11 -1.60 5.23
CA SER A 21 -9.28 -2.67 4.25
C SER A 21 -9.62 -2.13 2.87
N SER A 22 -10.45 -1.09 2.81
CA SER A 22 -10.78 -0.42 1.55
C SER A 22 -9.55 0.22 0.92
N LEU A 23 -8.70 0.84 1.72
CA LEU A 23 -7.46 1.44 1.23
C LEU A 23 -6.49 0.40 0.69
N ILE A 24 -6.40 -0.75 1.37
CA ILE A 24 -5.55 -1.86 0.90
C ILE A 24 -6.05 -2.35 -0.46
N LYS A 25 -7.35 -2.51 -0.61
CA LYS A 25 -7.94 -2.94 -1.88
C LYS A 25 -7.68 -1.92 -2.98
N ALA A 26 -7.83 -0.64 -2.67
CA ALA A 26 -7.58 0.44 -3.63
C ALA A 26 -6.12 0.46 -4.07
N ALA A 27 -5.19 0.26 -3.13
CA ALA A 27 -3.76 0.19 -3.45
C ALA A 27 -3.47 -0.98 -4.39
N LYS A 28 -4.02 -2.16 -4.09
CA LYS A 28 -3.83 -3.33 -4.94
C LYS A 28 -4.41 -3.12 -6.33
N GLU A 29 -5.57 -2.50 -6.42
CA GLU A 29 -6.21 -2.19 -7.70
C GLU A 29 -5.36 -1.22 -8.52
N ASP A 30 -4.82 -0.19 -7.88
CA ASP A 30 -3.94 0.76 -8.55
C ASP A 30 -2.69 0.06 -9.09
N LEU A 31 -2.09 -0.80 -8.29
CA LEU A 31 -0.93 -1.57 -8.73
C LEU A 31 -1.26 -2.50 -9.89
N ARG A 32 -2.41 -3.17 -9.81
CA ARG A 32 -2.86 -4.07 -10.85
C ARG A 32 -3.07 -3.33 -12.18
N THR A 33 -3.73 -2.18 -12.13
CA THR A 33 -3.97 -1.39 -13.35
C THR A 33 -2.71 -0.77 -13.91
N SER A 34 -1.67 -0.66 -13.08
CA SER A 34 -0.35 -0.21 -13.53
C SER A 34 0.48 -1.33 -14.15
N GLY A 35 -0.06 -2.54 -14.19
CA GLY A 35 0.61 -3.67 -14.83
C GLY A 35 1.32 -4.63 -13.89
N ILE A 36 1.16 -4.46 -12.57
CA ILE A 36 1.78 -5.39 -11.61
C ILE A 36 0.97 -6.69 -11.58
N ALA A 37 1.65 -7.82 -11.78
CA ALA A 37 1.01 -9.12 -11.88
C ALA A 37 0.30 -9.50 -10.58
N SER A 38 -0.86 -10.15 -10.71
CA SER A 38 -1.64 -10.56 -9.54
C SER A 38 -0.89 -11.57 -8.66
N THR A 39 0.03 -12.34 -9.22
CA THR A 39 0.87 -13.24 -8.44
C THR A 39 1.77 -12.48 -7.46
N TYR A 40 2.25 -11.29 -7.86
CA TYR A 40 3.00 -10.42 -6.96
C TYR A 40 2.09 -9.85 -5.87
N LEU A 41 0.89 -9.41 -6.26
CA LEU A 41 -0.03 -8.75 -5.33
C LEU A 41 -0.58 -9.70 -4.28
N SER A 42 -0.66 -10.99 -4.59
CA SER A 42 -1.14 -12.00 -3.63
C SER A 42 -0.03 -12.61 -2.79
N ASP A 43 1.23 -12.28 -3.08
CA ASP A 43 2.37 -12.78 -2.31
C ASP A 43 2.56 -11.95 -1.05
N THR A 44 2.11 -12.48 0.08
CA THR A 44 2.18 -11.77 1.37
C THR A 44 3.60 -11.62 1.89
N ASN A 45 4.57 -12.30 1.28
CA ASN A 45 5.97 -12.19 1.65
C ASN A 45 6.75 -11.22 0.79
N ASN A 46 6.11 -10.63 -0.21
CA ASN A 46 6.77 -9.68 -1.10
C ASN A 46 6.88 -8.31 -0.41
N ASN A 47 8.08 -7.99 0.04
CA ASN A 47 8.31 -6.75 0.80
C ASN A 47 8.10 -5.49 -0.03
N LEU A 48 8.38 -5.53 -1.33
CA LEU A 48 8.13 -4.36 -2.19
C LEU A 48 6.64 -4.06 -2.27
N VAL A 49 5.82 -5.09 -2.43
CA VAL A 49 4.37 -4.94 -2.48
C VAL A 49 3.84 -4.45 -1.13
N LYS A 50 4.32 -5.05 -0.03
CA LYS A 50 3.89 -4.64 1.31
C LYS A 50 4.22 -3.18 1.57
N ASN A 51 5.43 -2.74 1.23
CA ASN A 51 5.84 -1.37 1.43
C ASN A 51 5.09 -0.39 0.53
N ALA A 52 4.80 -0.79 -0.71
CA ALA A 52 3.99 0.04 -1.60
C ALA A 52 2.60 0.25 -1.03
N ILE A 53 1.93 -0.80 -0.59
CA ILE A 53 0.59 -0.71 0.01
C ILE A 53 0.63 0.11 1.29
N MET A 54 1.67 -0.08 2.12
CA MET A 54 1.84 0.69 3.35
C MET A 54 1.94 2.18 3.06
N ASN A 55 2.75 2.57 2.08
CA ASN A 55 2.91 3.98 1.75
C ASN A 55 1.63 4.58 1.16
N TYR A 56 0.91 3.80 0.34
CA TYR A 56 -0.38 4.22 -0.16
C TYR A 56 -1.35 4.51 0.99
N CYS A 57 -1.44 3.58 1.94
CA CYS A 57 -2.34 3.75 3.08
C CYS A 57 -1.94 4.93 3.96
N LYS A 58 -0.64 5.12 4.18
CA LYS A 58 -0.16 6.27 4.96
C LYS A 58 -0.48 7.60 4.28
N ALA A 59 -0.44 7.61 2.94
CA ALA A 59 -0.77 8.82 2.18
C ALA A 59 -2.25 9.16 2.25
N GLU A 60 -3.11 8.14 2.26
CA GLU A 60 -4.56 8.34 2.11
C GLU A 60 -5.36 8.26 3.41
N PHE A 61 -4.78 7.73 4.48
CA PHE A 61 -5.51 7.57 5.74
C PHE A 61 -5.54 8.86 6.53
N GLY A 62 -6.75 9.25 6.98
CA GLY A 62 -6.95 10.46 7.78
C GLY A 62 -7.21 11.68 6.93
N PHE A 63 -7.63 12.76 7.58
CA PHE A 63 -8.04 13.99 6.89
C PHE A 63 -6.92 15.00 6.76
N ASP A 64 -6.07 15.11 7.76
CA ASP A 64 -5.07 16.15 7.84
C ASP A 64 -3.71 15.51 8.02
N ASN A 65 -3.12 15.12 6.90
CA ASN A 65 -1.86 14.40 6.91
C ASN A 65 -0.79 15.24 6.19
N PRO A 66 0.06 15.95 6.94
CA PRO A 66 1.08 16.82 6.34
C PRO A 66 2.13 16.04 5.55
N ASP A 67 2.29 14.75 5.82
CA ASP A 67 3.27 13.91 5.13
C ASP A 67 2.68 13.12 3.96
N SER A 68 1.41 13.37 3.63
CA SER A 68 0.71 12.63 2.57
C SER A 68 1.48 12.61 1.26
N GLU A 69 1.99 13.76 0.83
CA GLU A 69 2.73 13.86 -0.43
C GLU A 69 4.03 13.06 -0.40
N LYS A 70 4.71 13.05 0.74
CA LYS A 70 5.93 12.27 0.94
C LYS A 70 5.65 10.77 0.77
N PHE A 71 4.59 10.28 1.39
CA PHE A 71 4.21 8.87 1.28
C PHE A 71 3.73 8.53 -0.13
N ARG A 72 3.02 9.44 -0.77
CA ARG A 72 2.57 9.26 -2.15
C ARG A 72 3.75 9.13 -3.11
N ARG A 73 4.77 9.95 -2.92
CA ARG A 73 5.98 9.89 -3.73
C ARG A 73 6.72 8.57 -3.51
N ALA A 74 6.81 8.13 -2.25
CA ALA A 74 7.42 6.82 -1.94
C ALA A 74 6.65 5.69 -2.60
N TYR A 75 5.33 5.77 -2.59
CA TYR A 75 4.47 4.78 -3.26
C TYR A 75 4.76 4.73 -4.77
N ASP A 76 4.82 5.89 -5.41
CA ASP A 76 5.07 5.97 -6.84
C ASP A 76 6.44 5.38 -7.21
N ASN A 77 7.44 5.62 -6.38
CA ASN A 77 8.78 5.06 -6.58
C ASN A 77 8.77 3.54 -6.44
N LEU A 78 8.06 3.02 -5.46
CA LEU A 78 7.95 1.57 -5.25
C LEU A 78 7.17 0.91 -6.38
N LYS A 79 6.12 1.56 -6.86
CA LYS A 79 5.34 1.07 -8.00
C LYS A 79 6.20 0.94 -9.25
N ALA A 80 7.03 1.94 -9.54
CA ALA A 80 7.95 1.91 -10.66
C ALA A 80 8.98 0.78 -10.50
N LYS A 81 9.50 0.61 -9.29
CA LYS A 81 10.47 -0.45 -9.01
C LYS A 81 9.85 -1.84 -9.18
N LEU A 82 8.61 -2.03 -8.74
CA LEU A 82 7.88 -3.28 -8.92
C LEU A 82 7.73 -3.63 -10.39
N ALA A 83 7.40 -2.65 -11.22
CA ALA A 83 7.27 -2.87 -12.66
C ALA A 83 8.58 -3.36 -13.27
N ILE A 84 9.71 -2.81 -12.84
CA ILE A 84 11.04 -3.21 -13.32
C ILE A 84 11.38 -4.63 -12.85
N VAL A 85 11.17 -4.91 -11.58
CA VAL A 85 11.52 -6.20 -10.97
C VAL A 85 10.75 -7.35 -11.59
N GLN A 86 9.43 -7.16 -11.81
CA GLN A 86 8.62 -8.23 -12.36
C GLN A 86 8.93 -8.52 -13.83
N ASN A 87 9.44 -7.52 -14.56
CA ASN A 87 9.80 -7.68 -15.96
C ASN A 87 11.26 -8.12 -16.17
N GLY A 88 12.02 -8.07 -15.11
CA GLY A 88 13.41 -8.51 -15.10
C GLY A 88 13.52 -9.97 -14.78
#